data_31cd75ab0f37181c7f43444080f52624
#
_entry.id   31cd75ab0f37181c7f43444080f52624
#
_cell.length_a   1.000
_cell.length_b   1.000
_cell.length_c   1.000
_cell.angle_alpha   90.00
_cell.angle_beta   90.00
_cell.angle_gamma   90.00
#
_symmetry.space_group_name_H-M   'P 1'
#
loop_
_entity.id
_entity.type
_entity.pdbx_description
1 polymer ?
#
loop_
_entity_poly.entity_id
_entity_poly.type
_entity_poly.pdbx_seq_one_letter_code
_entity_poly.pdbx_strand_id
1 'polypeptide(L)'
;MNFERHGVQRYFEGLLGCTDVTHFKSYKSALAVYTLSANDVAAIAPLLVQDADALYIKALQTFSQALAGMHRKEFAWAIVKMYYSVFYAMRCELHASSVVAVKNGSIFYTSNIVGATFNSIQEKGSHQTYIKLRKTLPASVISHDTLLDNDIEAGVDVYSWMCTNRERVNYHSKHFADPEPDDVLTKVYNNYVLTHKLTDLLNVYESDLLYCFDTDHATTAVPYRKLRICRDLLRGRAVKSGPEQIKLDNVRAQLLSLGIDSSVVEKLML
;
A
#
# COMPACT_ATOMS: atom_id res chain seq x y z
N MET A 1 -5.96 15.19 20.26
CA MET A 1 -6.74 14.50 19.21
C MET A 1 -6.26 13.04 19.17
N ASN A 2 -7.09 12.09 19.61
CA ASN A 2 -6.74 10.66 19.56
C ASN A 2 -7.01 10.14 18.15
N PHE A 3 -5.96 10.02 17.33
CA PHE A 3 -6.04 9.30 16.07
C PHE A 3 -5.92 7.81 16.32
N GLU A 4 -6.75 7.02 15.66
CA GLU A 4 -6.57 5.57 15.60
C GLU A 4 -5.28 5.29 14.80
N ARG A 5 -4.25 4.83 15.48
CA ARG A 5 -2.94 4.53 14.92
C ARG A 5 -2.72 3.03 14.85
N HIS A 6 -1.79 2.60 14.01
CA HIS A 6 -1.39 1.20 13.91
C HIS A 6 -0.96 0.63 15.26
N GLY A 7 -1.32 -0.61 15.51
CA GLY A 7 -1.08 -1.30 16.77
C GLY A 7 0.39 -1.41 17.12
N VAL A 8 1.23 -1.77 16.14
CA VAL A 8 2.69 -1.84 16.31
C VAL A 8 3.29 -0.48 16.69
N GLN A 9 2.86 0.60 16.06
CA GLN A 9 3.32 1.95 16.39
C GLN A 9 2.98 2.30 17.85
N ARG A 10 1.74 2.05 18.28
CA ARG A 10 1.28 2.31 19.66
C ARG A 10 2.02 1.46 20.70
N TYR A 11 2.33 0.22 20.34
CA TYR A 11 3.09 -0.68 21.21
C TYR A 11 4.44 -0.04 21.61
N PHE A 12 5.22 0.43 20.64
CA PHE A 12 6.52 1.04 20.90
C PHE A 12 6.43 2.42 21.59
N GLU A 13 5.41 3.21 21.28
CA GLU A 13 5.13 4.45 21.99
C GLU A 13 4.87 4.18 23.47
N GLY A 14 4.04 3.18 23.81
CA GLY A 14 3.76 2.78 25.19
C GLY A 14 4.98 2.15 25.88
N LEU A 15 5.68 1.25 25.19
CA LEU A 15 6.87 0.57 25.69
C LEU A 15 7.98 1.55 26.09
N LEU A 16 8.17 2.62 25.33
CA LEU A 16 9.16 3.66 25.59
C LEU A 16 8.64 4.76 26.54
N GLY A 17 7.42 4.63 27.08
CA GLY A 17 6.83 5.60 28.00
C GLY A 17 6.43 6.93 27.36
N CYS A 18 6.16 6.95 26.05
CA CYS A 18 5.74 8.15 25.35
C CYS A 18 4.27 8.46 25.63
N THR A 19 4.01 9.43 26.49
CA THR A 19 2.64 9.89 26.82
C THR A 19 2.08 10.88 25.79
N ASP A 20 2.95 11.64 25.12
CA ASP A 20 2.60 12.56 24.06
C ASP A 20 3.29 12.16 22.74
N VAL A 21 2.50 11.67 21.82
CA VAL A 21 2.96 11.15 20.51
C VAL A 21 3.61 12.21 19.62
N THR A 22 3.33 13.49 19.83
CA THR A 22 3.99 14.59 19.12
C THR A 22 5.47 14.67 19.48
N HIS A 23 5.85 14.18 20.67
CA HIS A 23 7.20 14.10 21.17
C HIS A 23 7.89 12.74 20.97
N PHE A 24 7.24 11.78 20.29
CA PHE A 24 7.84 10.44 20.10
C PHE A 24 9.21 10.49 19.44
N LYS A 25 9.50 11.51 18.65
CA LYS A 25 10.82 11.72 18.02
C LYS A 25 11.97 11.83 19.01
N SER A 26 11.73 12.27 20.25
CA SER A 26 12.76 12.35 21.31
C SER A 26 13.26 10.97 21.79
N TYR A 27 12.46 9.90 21.54
CA TYR A 27 12.82 8.52 21.89
C TYR A 27 13.61 7.80 20.79
N LYS A 28 14.10 8.52 19.77
CA LYS A 28 14.81 7.94 18.62
C LYS A 28 16.01 7.09 19.05
N SER A 29 16.84 7.58 19.98
CA SER A 29 18.04 6.87 20.45
C SER A 29 17.68 5.61 21.23
N ALA A 30 16.63 5.66 22.05
CA ALA A 30 16.16 4.50 22.81
C ALA A 30 15.63 3.40 21.86
N LEU A 31 14.87 3.77 20.83
CA LEU A 31 14.38 2.83 19.84
C LEU A 31 15.53 2.20 19.02
N ALA A 32 16.54 2.98 18.66
CA ALA A 32 17.67 2.53 17.85
C ALA A 32 18.50 1.41 18.50
N VAL A 33 18.58 1.40 19.84
CA VAL A 33 19.35 0.40 20.60
C VAL A 33 18.45 -0.69 21.21
N TYR A 34 17.13 -0.58 20.99
CA TYR A 34 16.19 -1.54 21.56
C TYR A 34 16.33 -2.91 20.90
N THR A 35 16.35 -3.96 21.74
CA THR A 35 16.44 -5.36 21.31
C THR A 35 15.14 -6.06 21.71
N LEU A 36 14.49 -6.75 20.76
CA LEU A 36 13.23 -7.43 21.01
C LEU A 36 13.41 -8.60 21.96
N SER A 37 12.64 -8.61 23.05
CA SER A 37 12.50 -9.74 23.96
C SER A 37 11.49 -10.77 23.43
N ALA A 38 11.43 -11.94 24.04
CA ALA A 38 10.40 -12.95 23.73
C ALA A 38 8.98 -12.41 24.00
N ASN A 39 8.80 -11.61 25.05
CA ASN A 39 7.52 -10.98 25.37
C ASN A 39 7.11 -9.95 24.30
N ASP A 40 8.06 -9.16 23.78
CA ASP A 40 7.80 -8.22 22.70
C ASP A 40 7.35 -8.95 21.44
N VAL A 41 8.07 -9.99 21.04
CA VAL A 41 7.74 -10.80 19.85
C VAL A 41 6.33 -11.36 19.96
N ALA A 42 5.96 -11.92 21.12
CA ALA A 42 4.64 -12.46 21.36
C ALA A 42 3.54 -11.38 21.35
N ALA A 43 3.81 -10.20 21.93
CA ALA A 43 2.86 -9.09 21.95
C ALA A 43 2.69 -8.42 20.57
N ILE A 44 3.76 -8.32 19.77
CA ILE A 44 3.77 -7.67 18.46
C ILE A 44 3.12 -8.54 17.38
N ALA A 45 3.25 -9.87 17.45
CA ALA A 45 2.74 -10.78 16.41
C ALA A 45 1.26 -10.55 16.07
N PRO A 46 0.30 -10.50 17.02
CA PRO A 46 -1.10 -10.22 16.71
C PRO A 46 -1.32 -8.80 16.18
N LEU A 47 -0.51 -7.82 16.61
CA LEU A 47 -0.61 -6.44 16.13
C LEU A 47 -0.17 -6.31 14.67
N LEU A 48 0.87 -7.04 14.24
CA LEU A 48 1.29 -7.11 12.84
C LEU A 48 0.18 -7.66 11.96
N VAL A 49 -0.55 -8.68 12.42
CA VAL A 49 -1.70 -9.24 11.70
C VAL A 49 -2.79 -8.18 11.54
N GLN A 50 -3.19 -7.53 12.64
CA GLN A 50 -4.23 -6.50 12.63
C GLN A 50 -3.84 -5.29 11.74
N ASP A 51 -2.61 -4.83 11.85
CA ASP A 51 -2.10 -3.70 11.06
C ASP A 51 -2.02 -4.05 9.57
N ALA A 52 -1.61 -5.29 9.21
CA ALA A 52 -1.59 -5.77 7.83
C ALA A 52 -3.01 -5.79 7.23
N ASP A 53 -3.99 -6.31 7.96
CA ASP A 53 -5.38 -6.36 7.52
C ASP A 53 -5.96 -4.94 7.34
N ALA A 54 -5.75 -4.06 8.30
CA ALA A 54 -6.21 -2.68 8.21
C ALA A 54 -5.58 -1.92 7.03
N LEU A 55 -4.29 -2.16 6.76
CA LEU A 55 -3.57 -1.57 5.63
C LEU A 55 -4.06 -2.13 4.29
N TYR A 56 -4.38 -3.43 4.22
CA TYR A 56 -4.98 -4.03 3.04
C TYR A 56 -6.34 -3.42 2.72
N ILE A 57 -7.23 -3.36 3.70
CA ILE A 57 -8.57 -2.75 3.55
C ILE A 57 -8.44 -1.30 3.09
N LYS A 58 -7.51 -0.54 3.67
CA LYS A 58 -7.24 0.84 3.28
C LYS A 58 -6.72 0.94 1.84
N ALA A 59 -5.82 0.04 1.42
CA ALA A 59 -5.31 -0.03 0.06
C ALA A 59 -6.44 -0.32 -0.94
N LEU A 60 -7.28 -1.31 -0.63
CA LEU A 60 -8.40 -1.73 -1.46
C LEU A 60 -9.48 -0.64 -1.58
N GLN A 61 -9.83 0.03 -0.46
CA GLN A 61 -10.73 1.18 -0.48
C GLN A 61 -10.19 2.31 -1.37
N THR A 62 -8.89 2.59 -1.26
CA THR A 62 -8.25 3.65 -2.03
C THR A 62 -8.25 3.32 -3.52
N PHE A 63 -8.00 2.05 -3.89
CA PHE A 63 -8.10 1.56 -5.27
C PHE A 63 -9.52 1.68 -5.83
N SER A 64 -10.53 1.21 -5.10
CA SER A 64 -11.93 1.28 -5.54
C SER A 64 -12.39 2.73 -5.74
N GLN A 65 -11.97 3.64 -4.84
CA GLN A 65 -12.25 5.07 -4.96
C GLN A 65 -11.52 5.72 -6.14
N ALA A 66 -10.33 5.24 -6.52
CA ALA A 66 -9.62 5.72 -7.71
C ALA A 66 -10.37 5.33 -8.98
N LEU A 67 -10.82 4.07 -9.09
CA LEU A 67 -11.66 3.61 -10.22
C LEU A 67 -12.97 4.43 -10.33
N ALA A 68 -13.65 4.64 -9.19
CA ALA A 68 -14.84 5.49 -9.15
C ALA A 68 -14.55 6.96 -9.53
N GLY A 69 -13.37 7.47 -9.16
CA GLY A 69 -12.91 8.80 -9.55
C GLY A 69 -12.74 8.95 -11.06
N MET A 70 -12.20 7.92 -11.74
CA MET A 70 -12.09 7.93 -13.20
C MET A 70 -13.46 8.03 -13.88
N HIS A 71 -14.49 7.33 -13.38
CA HIS A 71 -15.86 7.47 -13.88
C HIS A 71 -16.43 8.89 -13.72
N ARG A 72 -16.02 9.60 -12.66
CA ARG A 72 -16.42 11.00 -12.43
C ARG A 72 -15.50 12.04 -13.07
N LYS A 73 -14.51 11.58 -13.86
CA LYS A 73 -13.48 12.42 -14.51
C LYS A 73 -12.59 13.19 -13.49
N GLU A 74 -12.36 12.60 -12.33
CA GLU A 74 -11.46 13.11 -11.28
C GLU A 74 -10.08 12.47 -11.43
N PHE A 75 -9.43 12.63 -12.59
CA PHE A 75 -8.22 11.88 -12.98
C PHE A 75 -7.01 12.22 -12.10
N ALA A 76 -6.84 13.48 -11.76
CA ALA A 76 -5.77 13.93 -10.88
C ALA A 76 -5.80 13.19 -9.54
N TRP A 77 -6.97 13.14 -8.91
CA TRP A 77 -7.16 12.41 -7.66
C TRP A 77 -7.15 10.89 -7.84
N ALA A 78 -7.53 10.38 -9.01
CA ALA A 78 -7.41 8.96 -9.32
C ALA A 78 -5.94 8.51 -9.33
N ILE A 79 -5.02 9.27 -9.98
CA ILE A 79 -3.57 9.00 -9.96
C ILE A 79 -3.03 8.99 -8.53
N VAL A 80 -3.38 10.02 -7.75
CA VAL A 80 -2.96 10.12 -6.34
C VAL A 80 -3.43 8.93 -5.53
N LYS A 81 -4.69 8.52 -5.67
CA LYS A 81 -5.26 7.38 -4.97
C LYS A 81 -4.66 6.06 -5.43
N MET A 82 -4.39 5.86 -6.73
CA MET A 82 -3.72 4.67 -7.24
C MET A 82 -2.34 4.49 -6.57
N TYR A 83 -1.55 5.56 -6.51
CA TYR A 83 -0.29 5.52 -5.78
C TYR A 83 -0.46 5.20 -4.29
N TYR A 84 -1.43 5.83 -3.59
CA TYR A 84 -1.66 5.53 -2.18
C TYR A 84 -2.14 4.10 -1.94
N SER A 85 -2.88 3.51 -2.88
CA SER A 85 -3.23 2.09 -2.82
C SER A 85 -1.99 1.21 -2.78
N VAL A 86 -1.03 1.44 -3.69
CA VAL A 86 0.27 0.74 -3.70
C VAL A 86 1.05 0.97 -2.40
N PHE A 87 1.09 2.21 -1.92
CA PHE A 87 1.81 2.57 -0.69
C PHE A 87 1.27 1.82 0.54
N TYR A 88 -0.06 1.73 0.68
CA TYR A 88 -0.66 0.97 1.78
C TYR A 88 -0.49 -0.53 1.60
N ALA A 89 -0.61 -1.04 0.38
CA ALA A 89 -0.38 -2.45 0.07
C ALA A 89 1.08 -2.87 0.35
N MET A 90 2.06 -2.04 0.00
CA MET A 90 3.47 -2.28 0.33
C MET A 90 3.69 -2.36 1.86
N ARG A 91 3.06 -1.48 2.62
CA ARG A 91 3.13 -1.52 4.09
C ARG A 91 2.41 -2.75 4.66
N CYS A 92 1.28 -3.15 4.07
CA CYS A 92 0.59 -4.39 4.38
C CYS A 92 1.53 -5.60 4.20
N GLU A 93 2.20 -5.68 3.07
CA GLU A 93 3.15 -6.75 2.75
C GLU A 93 4.28 -6.84 3.79
N LEU A 94 4.87 -5.71 4.21
CA LEU A 94 5.89 -5.68 5.26
C LEU A 94 5.37 -6.29 6.57
N HIS A 95 4.22 -5.83 7.06
CA HIS A 95 3.64 -6.37 8.30
C HIS A 95 3.20 -7.83 8.14
N ALA A 96 2.66 -8.21 6.98
CA ALA A 96 2.31 -9.60 6.68
C ALA A 96 3.52 -10.54 6.68
N SER A 97 4.70 -10.01 6.34
CA SER A 97 5.99 -10.72 6.37
C SER A 97 6.72 -10.58 7.72
N SER A 98 6.01 -10.22 8.79
CA SER A 98 6.57 -10.05 10.14
C SER A 98 7.66 -8.96 10.25
N VAL A 99 7.65 -7.97 9.36
CA VAL A 99 8.51 -6.80 9.48
C VAL A 99 7.84 -5.75 10.37
N VAL A 100 8.48 -5.45 11.47
CA VAL A 100 8.11 -4.37 12.39
C VAL A 100 8.62 -3.06 11.80
N ALA A 101 7.73 -2.12 11.53
CA ALA A 101 8.10 -0.79 11.02
C ALA A 101 7.50 0.31 11.90
N VAL A 102 8.35 1.15 12.48
CA VAL A 102 7.98 2.21 13.44
C VAL A 102 8.47 3.55 12.91
N LYS A 103 7.56 4.54 12.86
CA LYS A 103 7.91 5.92 12.47
C LYS A 103 8.31 6.73 13.69
N ASN A 104 9.57 7.12 13.76
CA ASN A 104 10.12 7.99 14.78
C ASN A 104 11.07 9.02 14.15
N GLY A 105 10.50 10.03 13.49
CA GLY A 105 11.27 10.94 12.64
C GLY A 105 11.74 10.28 11.34
N SER A 106 12.48 9.17 11.46
CA SER A 106 12.82 8.21 10.39
C SER A 106 11.92 6.97 10.48
N ILE A 107 12.05 6.03 9.53
CA ILE A 107 11.45 4.70 9.64
C ILE A 107 12.49 3.77 10.25
N PHE A 108 12.16 3.23 11.42
CA PHE A 108 12.90 2.16 12.09
C PHE A 108 12.23 0.84 11.74
N TYR A 109 13.02 -0.18 11.44
CA TYR A 109 12.49 -1.49 11.08
C TYR A 109 13.34 -2.62 11.65
N THR A 110 12.70 -3.74 11.91
CA THR A 110 13.33 -5.00 12.32
C THR A 110 12.43 -6.18 11.95
N SER A 111 12.94 -7.40 11.98
CA SER A 111 12.11 -8.60 11.94
C SER A 111 11.55 -8.90 13.33
N ASN A 112 10.33 -9.44 13.39
CA ASN A 112 9.71 -9.85 14.67
C ASN A 112 10.31 -11.16 15.21
N ILE A 113 11.57 -11.10 15.61
CA ILE A 113 12.39 -12.23 16.07
C ILE A 113 13.09 -11.82 17.39
N VAL A 114 13.16 -12.74 18.35
CA VAL A 114 13.86 -12.51 19.63
C VAL A 114 15.33 -12.15 19.37
N GLY A 115 15.81 -11.11 20.02
CA GLY A 115 17.18 -10.63 19.86
C GLY A 115 17.40 -9.68 18.69
N ALA A 116 16.39 -9.46 17.85
CA ALA A 116 16.51 -8.52 16.73
C ALA A 116 16.58 -7.06 17.22
N THR A 117 17.42 -6.26 16.60
CA THR A 117 17.60 -4.83 16.84
C THR A 117 17.05 -4.02 15.69
N PHE A 118 16.74 -2.74 15.92
CA PHE A 118 16.24 -1.86 14.89
C PHE A 118 17.34 -1.33 13.98
N ASN A 119 17.06 -1.41 12.67
CA ASN A 119 17.77 -0.67 11.64
C ASN A 119 16.96 0.57 11.26
N SER A 120 17.58 1.57 10.66
CA SER A 120 16.89 2.74 10.14
C SER A 120 17.27 2.98 8.68
N ILE A 121 16.26 3.31 7.88
CA ILE A 121 16.46 3.84 6.54
C ILE A 121 16.03 5.30 6.56
N GLN A 122 16.87 6.15 6.00
CA GLN A 122 16.59 7.56 5.86
C GLN A 122 16.62 7.94 4.39
N GLU A 123 15.47 8.43 3.92
CA GLU A 123 15.30 9.01 2.60
C GLU A 123 14.50 10.30 2.70
N LYS A 124 14.42 11.04 1.61
CA LYS A 124 13.65 12.28 1.53
C LYS A 124 12.13 11.96 1.61
N GLY A 125 11.63 11.91 2.84
CA GLY A 125 10.22 11.62 3.13
C GLY A 125 9.90 10.13 3.32
N SER A 126 8.76 9.87 3.96
CA SER A 126 8.34 8.51 4.33
C SER A 126 8.03 7.62 3.12
N HIS A 127 7.56 8.20 2.01
CA HIS A 127 7.22 7.44 0.81
C HIS A 127 8.46 6.78 0.19
N GLN A 128 9.49 7.55 -0.07
CA GLN A 128 10.76 7.05 -0.59
C GLN A 128 11.43 6.08 0.39
N THR A 129 11.30 6.33 1.69
CA THR A 129 11.83 5.42 2.71
C THR A 129 11.18 4.04 2.64
N TYR A 130 9.85 3.93 2.50
CA TYR A 130 9.18 2.63 2.37
C TYR A 130 9.49 1.92 1.05
N ILE A 131 9.60 2.66 -0.06
CA ILE A 131 10.03 2.08 -1.35
C ILE A 131 11.43 1.48 -1.21
N LYS A 132 12.38 2.24 -0.64
CA LYS A 132 13.75 1.76 -0.41
C LYS A 132 13.77 0.56 0.55
N LEU A 133 13.01 0.62 1.65
CA LEU A 133 12.89 -0.50 2.58
C LEU A 133 12.46 -1.77 1.86
N ARG A 134 11.40 -1.70 1.05
CA ARG A 134 10.90 -2.85 0.29
C ARG A 134 11.94 -3.43 -0.68
N LYS A 135 12.73 -2.56 -1.33
CA LYS A 135 13.79 -2.94 -2.28
C LYS A 135 15.01 -3.56 -1.61
N THR A 136 15.31 -3.21 -0.36
CA THR A 136 16.54 -3.63 0.33
C THR A 136 16.37 -4.83 1.25
N LEU A 137 15.14 -5.19 1.60
CA LEU A 137 14.89 -6.37 2.44
C LEU A 137 15.23 -7.66 1.68
N PRO A 138 15.98 -8.58 2.29
CA PRO A 138 16.38 -9.82 1.64
C PRO A 138 15.20 -10.81 1.49
N ALA A 139 15.31 -11.73 0.53
CA ALA A 139 14.30 -12.75 0.27
C ALA A 139 14.03 -13.70 1.46
N SER A 140 14.95 -13.78 2.42
CA SER A 140 14.73 -14.50 3.69
C SER A 140 13.76 -13.82 4.64
N VAL A 141 13.48 -12.53 4.43
CA VAL A 141 12.57 -11.72 5.27
C VAL A 141 11.25 -11.49 4.57
N ILE A 142 11.28 -11.19 3.27
CA ILE A 142 10.08 -10.87 2.50
C ILE A 142 10.20 -11.50 1.11
N SER A 143 9.08 -12.07 0.61
CA SER A 143 9.06 -12.69 -0.71
C SER A 143 9.54 -11.72 -1.81
N HIS A 144 10.17 -12.28 -2.84
CA HIS A 144 10.57 -11.51 -4.01
C HIS A 144 9.38 -10.79 -4.63
N ASP A 145 9.61 -9.55 -5.04
CA ASP A 145 8.58 -8.69 -5.64
C ASP A 145 8.79 -8.62 -7.16
N THR A 146 8.00 -9.37 -7.90
CA THR A 146 8.08 -9.41 -9.37
C THR A 146 7.82 -8.05 -10.04
N LEU A 147 7.23 -7.10 -9.32
CA LEU A 147 7.08 -5.72 -9.78
C LEU A 147 8.40 -4.92 -9.74
N LEU A 148 9.48 -5.52 -9.23
CA LEU A 148 10.82 -4.94 -9.23
C LEU A 148 11.77 -5.64 -10.20
N ASP A 149 11.29 -6.60 -11.01
CA ASP A 149 12.11 -7.35 -11.96
C ASP A 149 12.49 -6.53 -13.20
N ASN A 150 11.67 -5.54 -13.52
CA ASN A 150 11.91 -4.69 -14.69
C ASN A 150 11.73 -3.21 -14.33
N ASP A 151 12.43 -2.37 -15.06
CA ASP A 151 12.19 -0.93 -15.06
C ASP A 151 11.01 -0.60 -15.97
N ILE A 152 10.21 0.40 -15.59
CA ILE A 152 9.15 0.95 -16.44
C ILE A 152 9.72 1.99 -17.42
N GLU A 153 10.74 2.68 -16.98
CA GLU A 153 11.58 3.58 -17.77
C GLU A 153 13.04 3.30 -17.38
N ALA A 154 13.99 3.62 -18.22
CA ALA A 154 15.42 3.30 -17.99
C ALA A 154 15.88 3.76 -16.58
N GLY A 155 16.21 2.82 -15.72
CA GLY A 155 16.66 3.03 -14.34
C GLY A 155 15.58 3.42 -13.36
N VAL A 156 14.30 3.35 -13.74
CA VAL A 156 13.15 3.75 -12.89
C VAL A 156 12.21 2.57 -12.64
N ASP A 157 12.14 2.10 -11.41
CA ASP A 157 11.19 1.07 -11.00
C ASP A 157 9.75 1.61 -10.92
N VAL A 158 8.76 0.71 -10.99
CA VAL A 158 7.34 1.07 -11.02
C VAL A 158 6.87 1.86 -9.80
N TYR A 159 7.43 1.62 -8.62
CA TYR A 159 7.03 2.33 -7.40
C TYR A 159 7.54 3.76 -7.37
N SER A 160 8.80 3.96 -7.78
CA SER A 160 9.40 5.28 -7.94
C SER A 160 8.67 6.08 -9.02
N TRP A 161 8.34 5.44 -10.14
CA TRP A 161 7.57 6.04 -11.22
C TRP A 161 6.17 6.50 -10.76
N MET A 162 5.42 5.66 -10.08
CA MET A 162 4.12 6.03 -9.53
C MET A 162 4.22 7.15 -8.49
N CYS A 163 5.28 7.15 -7.66
CA CYS A 163 5.52 8.23 -6.70
C CYS A 163 5.76 9.56 -7.42
N THR A 164 6.55 9.56 -8.48
CA THR A 164 6.83 10.73 -9.32
C THR A 164 5.55 11.27 -9.99
N ASN A 165 4.70 10.40 -10.56
CA ASN A 165 3.42 10.82 -11.17
C ASN A 165 2.48 11.44 -10.13
N ARG A 166 2.39 10.87 -8.94
CA ARG A 166 1.62 11.46 -7.83
C ARG A 166 2.18 12.83 -7.43
N GLU A 167 3.51 13.00 -7.38
CA GLU A 167 4.15 14.27 -7.05
C GLU A 167 3.92 15.31 -8.15
N ARG A 168 4.02 14.90 -9.42
CA ARG A 168 3.72 15.73 -10.58
C ARG A 168 2.31 16.32 -10.48
N VAL A 169 1.31 15.49 -10.24
CA VAL A 169 -0.09 15.94 -10.13
C VAL A 169 -0.31 16.85 -8.92
N ASN A 170 0.25 16.50 -7.75
CA ASN A 170 -0.03 17.25 -6.53
C ASN A 170 0.74 18.58 -6.40
N TYR A 171 1.98 18.65 -6.92
CA TYR A 171 2.89 19.74 -6.58
C TYR A 171 3.51 20.45 -7.77
N HIS A 172 3.54 19.81 -8.95
CA HIS A 172 4.24 20.38 -10.12
C HIS A 172 3.32 20.84 -11.22
N SER A 173 2.08 20.35 -11.30
CA SER A 173 1.09 20.82 -12.26
C SER A 173 0.46 22.13 -11.79
N LYS A 174 0.48 23.16 -12.65
CA LYS A 174 -0.15 24.46 -12.37
C LYS A 174 -1.66 24.36 -12.17
N HIS A 175 -2.29 23.46 -12.93
CA HIS A 175 -3.72 23.15 -12.87
C HIS A 175 -3.89 21.64 -13.00
N PHE A 176 -4.99 21.09 -12.47
CA PHE A 176 -5.39 19.73 -12.76
C PHE A 176 -5.84 19.62 -14.22
N ALA A 177 -5.57 18.48 -14.85
CA ALA A 177 -6.01 18.22 -16.21
C ALA A 177 -7.53 17.99 -16.31
N ASP A 178 -8.16 17.63 -15.17
CA ASP A 178 -9.60 17.36 -15.10
C ASP A 178 -10.44 18.44 -15.81
N PRO A 179 -11.49 18.09 -16.56
CA PRO A 179 -12.09 16.74 -16.72
C PRO A 179 -11.49 15.89 -17.85
N GLU A 180 -10.40 16.30 -18.47
CA GLU A 180 -9.70 15.50 -19.48
C GLU A 180 -8.80 14.47 -18.83
N PRO A 181 -8.65 13.25 -19.42
CA PRO A 181 -7.78 12.24 -18.85
C PRO A 181 -6.31 12.65 -18.95
N ASP A 182 -5.59 12.48 -17.84
CA ASP A 182 -4.13 12.61 -17.82
C ASP A 182 -3.47 11.51 -18.67
N ASP A 183 -2.33 11.79 -19.28
CA ASP A 183 -1.63 10.90 -20.21
C ASP A 183 -1.52 9.46 -19.71
N VAL A 184 -1.16 9.28 -18.43
CA VAL A 184 -1.01 7.96 -17.81
C VAL A 184 -2.33 7.23 -17.53
N LEU A 185 -3.48 7.82 -17.84
CA LEU A 185 -4.81 7.22 -17.70
C LEU A 185 -5.61 7.22 -19.00
N THR A 186 -5.16 7.91 -20.03
CA THR A 186 -5.94 8.13 -21.27
C THR A 186 -6.37 6.81 -21.92
N LYS A 187 -5.47 5.84 -22.10
CA LYS A 187 -5.81 4.54 -22.69
C LYS A 187 -6.78 3.74 -21.82
N VAL A 188 -6.52 3.68 -20.51
CA VAL A 188 -7.39 2.97 -19.58
C VAL A 188 -8.79 3.60 -19.58
N TYR A 189 -8.88 4.91 -19.53
CA TYR A 189 -10.15 5.62 -19.51
C TYR A 189 -10.95 5.36 -20.81
N ASN A 190 -10.35 5.64 -21.97
CA ASN A 190 -11.03 5.55 -23.25
C ASN A 190 -11.45 4.12 -23.63
N ASN A 191 -10.60 3.14 -23.36
CA ASN A 191 -10.83 1.76 -23.81
C ASN A 191 -11.65 0.93 -22.83
N TYR A 192 -11.62 1.27 -21.52
CA TYR A 192 -12.21 0.41 -20.49
C TYR A 192 -13.21 1.11 -19.57
N VAL A 193 -12.96 2.36 -19.17
CA VAL A 193 -13.89 3.07 -18.28
C VAL A 193 -15.11 3.55 -19.06
N LEU A 194 -14.92 4.28 -20.16
CA LEU A 194 -16.01 4.77 -21.01
C LEU A 194 -16.83 3.64 -21.65
N THR A 195 -16.20 2.51 -21.90
CA THR A 195 -16.83 1.35 -22.56
C THR A 195 -17.41 0.34 -21.58
N HIS A 196 -17.37 0.62 -20.27
CA HIS A 196 -17.81 -0.29 -19.20
C HIS A 196 -17.14 -1.68 -19.23
N LYS A 197 -15.84 -1.73 -19.59
CA LYS A 197 -15.05 -2.96 -19.71
C LYS A 197 -14.00 -3.12 -18.60
N LEU A 198 -14.26 -2.58 -17.40
CA LEU A 198 -13.32 -2.71 -16.29
C LEU A 198 -13.05 -4.17 -15.88
N THR A 199 -14.03 -5.07 -16.05
CA THR A 199 -13.83 -6.50 -15.84
C THR A 199 -12.75 -7.06 -16.76
N ASP A 200 -12.81 -6.72 -18.06
CA ASP A 200 -11.83 -7.17 -19.06
C ASP A 200 -10.43 -6.64 -18.72
N LEU A 201 -10.35 -5.35 -18.37
CA LEU A 201 -9.09 -4.73 -17.95
C LEU A 201 -8.44 -5.47 -16.76
N LEU A 202 -9.21 -5.72 -15.69
CA LEU A 202 -8.67 -6.38 -14.50
C LEU A 202 -8.31 -7.85 -14.76
N ASN A 203 -9.03 -8.55 -15.64
CA ASN A 203 -8.67 -9.89 -16.09
C ASN A 203 -7.37 -9.90 -16.91
N VAL A 204 -7.15 -8.91 -17.76
CA VAL A 204 -5.88 -8.73 -18.49
C VAL A 204 -4.74 -8.51 -17.50
N TYR A 205 -4.91 -7.65 -16.51
CA TYR A 205 -3.89 -7.43 -15.46
C TYR A 205 -3.65 -8.67 -14.59
N GLU A 206 -4.65 -9.55 -14.41
CA GLU A 206 -4.47 -10.82 -13.72
C GLU A 206 -3.61 -11.79 -14.54
N SER A 207 -3.74 -11.81 -15.85
CA SER A 207 -3.07 -12.76 -16.73
C SER A 207 -1.67 -12.36 -17.15
N ASP A 208 -1.40 -11.04 -17.27
CA ASP A 208 -0.15 -10.54 -17.82
C ASP A 208 0.47 -9.43 -16.97
N LEU A 209 1.67 -9.72 -16.46
CA LEU A 209 2.45 -8.78 -15.62
C LEU A 209 3.05 -7.62 -16.44
N LEU A 210 3.23 -7.78 -17.75
CA LEU A 210 3.85 -6.77 -18.61
C LEU A 210 3.12 -5.42 -18.56
N TYR A 211 1.82 -5.43 -18.35
CA TYR A 211 1.04 -4.19 -18.17
C TYR A 211 1.47 -3.34 -16.97
N CYS A 212 2.16 -3.93 -15.99
CA CYS A 212 2.74 -3.16 -14.90
C CYS A 212 3.96 -2.33 -15.32
N PHE A 213 4.57 -2.64 -16.46
CA PHE A 213 5.74 -1.96 -17.01
C PHE A 213 5.40 -1.14 -18.26
N ASP A 214 4.13 -1.02 -18.61
CA ASP A 214 3.62 -0.16 -19.68
C ASP A 214 3.10 1.14 -19.07
N THR A 215 3.66 2.29 -19.45
CA THR A 215 3.29 3.61 -18.91
C THR A 215 1.82 3.96 -19.09
N ASP A 216 1.16 3.43 -20.13
CA ASP A 216 -0.27 3.65 -20.39
C ASP A 216 -1.18 2.85 -19.44
N HIS A 217 -0.67 1.81 -18.79
CA HIS A 217 -1.41 0.87 -17.95
C HIS A 217 -0.93 0.83 -16.50
N ALA A 218 0.35 1.08 -16.24
CA ALA A 218 1.01 0.87 -14.95
C ALA A 218 0.30 1.57 -13.79
N THR A 219 -0.23 2.79 -14.02
CA THR A 219 -0.97 3.55 -12.99
C THR A 219 -2.12 2.71 -12.39
N THR A 220 -2.75 1.81 -13.17
CA THR A 220 -3.87 0.97 -12.72
C THR A 220 -3.44 -0.48 -12.50
N ALA A 221 -2.53 -1.01 -13.32
CA ALA A 221 -2.06 -2.39 -13.26
C ALA A 221 -1.24 -2.67 -11.99
N VAL A 222 -0.32 -1.77 -11.64
CA VAL A 222 0.55 -1.94 -10.46
C VAL A 222 -0.25 -2.03 -9.16
N PRO A 223 -1.20 -1.12 -8.84
CA PRO A 223 -1.99 -1.25 -7.62
C PRO A 223 -2.87 -2.51 -7.61
N TYR A 224 -3.46 -2.91 -8.75
CA TYR A 224 -4.21 -4.16 -8.84
C TYR A 224 -3.33 -5.38 -8.51
N ARG A 225 -2.18 -5.52 -9.17
CA ARG A 225 -1.24 -6.63 -8.92
C ARG A 225 -0.72 -6.63 -7.49
N LYS A 226 -0.41 -5.46 -6.94
CA LYS A 226 0.05 -5.35 -5.54
C LYS A 226 -1.02 -5.75 -4.53
N LEU A 227 -2.28 -5.39 -4.78
CA LEU A 227 -3.41 -5.87 -3.98
C LEU A 227 -3.55 -7.39 -4.06
N ARG A 228 -3.39 -8.00 -5.23
CA ARG A 228 -3.44 -9.45 -5.40
C ARG A 228 -2.34 -10.16 -4.58
N ILE A 229 -1.10 -9.66 -4.67
CA ILE A 229 0.02 -10.18 -3.87
C ILE A 229 -0.32 -10.11 -2.37
N CYS A 230 -0.76 -8.95 -1.88
CA CYS A 230 -1.12 -8.79 -0.47
C CYS A 230 -2.27 -9.70 -0.04
N ARG A 231 -3.31 -9.82 -0.87
CA ARG A 231 -4.44 -10.69 -0.60
C ARG A 231 -4.01 -12.15 -0.46
N ASP A 232 -3.11 -12.62 -1.30
CA ASP A 232 -2.60 -14.00 -1.25
C ASP A 232 -1.73 -14.24 0.01
N LEU A 233 -0.95 -13.24 0.45
CA LEU A 233 -0.24 -13.27 1.72
C LEU A 233 -1.17 -13.31 2.95
N LEU A 234 -2.36 -12.70 2.84
CA LEU A 234 -3.36 -12.67 3.91
C LEU A 234 -4.32 -13.87 3.86
N ARG A 235 -4.23 -14.71 2.83
CA ARG A 235 -5.10 -15.87 2.62
C ARG A 235 -4.99 -16.87 3.77
N GLY A 236 -6.15 -17.37 4.21
CA GLY A 236 -6.19 -18.35 5.31
C GLY A 236 -6.15 -17.74 6.71
N ARG A 237 -6.10 -16.41 6.84
CA ARG A 237 -6.28 -15.73 8.12
C ARG A 237 -7.76 -15.72 8.53
N ALA A 238 -8.00 -15.50 9.83
CA ALA A 238 -9.35 -15.47 10.40
C ALA A 238 -10.29 -14.52 9.65
N VAL A 239 -11.54 -14.95 9.51
CA VAL A 239 -12.61 -14.15 8.91
C VAL A 239 -12.76 -12.82 9.66
N LYS A 240 -12.86 -11.74 8.91
CA LYS A 240 -13.07 -10.40 9.45
C LYS A 240 -14.48 -10.27 10.02
N SER A 241 -14.62 -9.46 11.03
CA SER A 241 -15.90 -9.17 11.69
C SER A 241 -15.99 -7.70 12.08
N GLY A 242 -17.20 -7.26 12.41
CA GLY A 242 -17.43 -5.90 12.87
C GLY A 242 -17.10 -4.80 11.83
N PRO A 243 -16.46 -3.71 12.25
CA PRO A 243 -16.22 -2.55 11.38
C PRO A 243 -15.38 -2.84 10.14
N GLU A 244 -14.48 -3.81 10.21
CA GLU A 244 -13.63 -4.21 9.07
C GLU A 244 -14.44 -4.91 8.00
N GLN A 245 -15.34 -5.81 8.37
CA GLN A 245 -16.25 -6.46 7.45
C GLN A 245 -17.16 -5.46 6.74
N ILE A 246 -17.71 -4.48 7.47
CA ILE A 246 -18.52 -3.41 6.89
C ILE A 246 -17.74 -2.63 5.82
N LYS A 247 -16.45 -2.35 6.08
CA LYS A 247 -15.60 -1.65 5.10
C LYS A 247 -15.39 -2.50 3.84
N LEU A 248 -15.15 -3.80 3.99
CA LEU A 248 -15.02 -4.74 2.87
C LEU A 248 -16.31 -4.83 2.05
N ASP A 249 -17.47 -4.93 2.71
CA ASP A 249 -18.77 -4.98 2.05
C ASP A 249 -19.06 -3.70 1.27
N ASN A 250 -18.71 -2.54 1.82
CA ASN A 250 -18.82 -1.26 1.10
C ASN A 250 -17.91 -1.20 -0.13
N VAL A 251 -16.69 -1.69 -0.03
CA VAL A 251 -15.76 -1.75 -1.18
C VAL A 251 -16.30 -2.72 -2.24
N ARG A 252 -16.78 -3.90 -1.84
CA ARG A 252 -17.42 -4.85 -2.73
C ARG A 252 -18.58 -4.22 -3.48
N ALA A 253 -19.51 -3.58 -2.77
CA ALA A 253 -20.64 -2.88 -3.36
C ALA A 253 -20.19 -1.78 -4.34
N GLN A 254 -19.17 -1.02 -4.00
CA GLN A 254 -18.62 0.02 -4.88
C GLN A 254 -18.04 -0.57 -6.17
N LEU A 255 -17.22 -1.63 -6.09
CA LEU A 255 -16.62 -2.26 -7.27
C LEU A 255 -17.70 -2.87 -8.19
N LEU A 256 -18.72 -3.54 -7.61
CA LEU A 256 -19.87 -4.05 -8.38
C LEU A 256 -20.65 -2.93 -9.06
N SER A 257 -20.83 -1.79 -8.40
CA SER A 257 -21.54 -0.62 -8.99
C SER A 257 -20.80 0.02 -10.16
N LEU A 258 -19.50 -0.23 -10.30
CA LEU A 258 -18.68 0.18 -11.45
C LEU A 258 -18.77 -0.83 -12.62
N GLY A 259 -19.62 -1.85 -12.54
CA GLY A 259 -19.79 -2.87 -13.58
C GLY A 259 -18.70 -3.94 -13.60
N ILE A 260 -17.94 -4.07 -12.50
CA ILE A 260 -16.92 -5.12 -12.37
C ILE A 260 -17.62 -6.41 -11.92
N ASP A 261 -17.38 -7.51 -12.63
CA ASP A 261 -17.97 -8.80 -12.32
C ASP A 261 -17.59 -9.31 -10.93
N SER A 262 -18.53 -9.97 -10.26
CA SER A 262 -18.31 -10.54 -8.92
C SER A 262 -17.13 -11.49 -8.87
N SER A 263 -16.87 -12.28 -9.91
CA SER A 263 -15.74 -13.19 -10.00
C SER A 263 -14.38 -12.47 -9.92
N VAL A 264 -14.27 -11.25 -10.41
CA VAL A 264 -13.06 -10.40 -10.33
C VAL A 264 -13.00 -9.71 -8.97
N VAL A 265 -14.15 -9.22 -8.49
CA VAL A 265 -14.24 -8.56 -7.17
C VAL A 265 -13.82 -9.53 -6.06
N GLU A 266 -14.30 -10.79 -6.07
CA GLU A 266 -13.96 -11.80 -5.06
C GLU A 266 -12.46 -12.16 -5.04
N LYS A 267 -11.74 -11.98 -6.13
CA LYS A 267 -10.28 -12.13 -6.15
C LYS A 267 -9.55 -11.09 -5.29
N LEU A 268 -10.20 -9.98 -4.97
CA LEU A 268 -9.67 -8.89 -4.13
C LEU A 268 -10.21 -8.94 -2.69
N MET A 269 -11.25 -9.71 -2.41
CA MET A 269 -11.80 -9.78 -1.05
C MET A 269 -10.97 -10.72 -0.14
N LEU A 270 -10.92 -10.39 1.17
CA LEU A 270 -10.27 -11.21 2.21
C LEU A 270 -11.16 -12.36 2.65
#